data_014f75517e36af8aa4f2bda0d31d7a77
#
_entry.id   014f75517e36af8aa4f2bda0d31d7a77
#
_cell.length_a   1.000
_cell.length_b   1.000
_cell.length_c   1.000
_cell.angle_alpha   90.00
_cell.angle_beta   90.00
_cell.angle_gamma   90.00
#
_symmetry.space_group_name_H-M   'P 1'
#
loop_
_entity.id
_entity.type
_entity.pdbx_description
1 polymer ?
#
loop_
_entity_poly.entity_id
_entity_poly.type
_entity_poly.pdbx_seq_one_letter_code
_entity_poly.pdbx_strand_id
1 'polypeptide(L)'
;MLTRFFALMIIVVLALSACGGAQPAPSGGASPTVAPAAPTVAPAVPTVAPTTPPVAMAPMLNVLAAQSFLADIAQNVAGDRLKVEALIPLGVDPHIFEPTPADVRKVADSNVLIVNGAGFEEFLARLLENAGGERLVIEASKGLSSRTAREGEVAVMSPEELTDALCVEAADLFLAAEEITAGAERASAVELGAHAEKEADHGHDHDHEHAHDHGGMFWQVMLNRQADGTYAGFLKWDAEGGEIAIATGDGALVVTGIDTGTALDAEETLTLNCSGLTQAMIMDVEKGEYLLALTGFRAPQATLMIGTPGGHHHHDEGDPHFWLDPTKVVTYVANIRDGLISVDPAGAEVYRANAERYIAQLNELDRFIASEVAAIPEANRKLVTNHESFGYFADRYGFRIIGTIVPGVTTGASPSAQQLARLTERVRDAGVKVIFLETGTNPQLAEQLARETGITIVSDLYTHSLSEADGPAPTYIDMMRYNVKRIVEALKQG
;
A
#
# COMPACT_ATOMS: atom_id res chain seq x y z
N MET A 1 32.33 -18.03 -51.26
CA MET A 1 32.69 -19.47 -51.16
C MET A 1 31.67 -20.08 -50.24
N LEU A 2 30.61 -20.67 -50.77
CA LEU A 2 30.40 -22.08 -51.09
C LEU A 2 30.60 -22.92 -49.83
N THR A 3 29.70 -23.78 -49.32
CA THR A 3 28.65 -24.62 -49.91
C THR A 3 27.95 -25.37 -48.79
N ARG A 4 26.63 -25.45 -48.79
CA ARG A 4 25.77 -26.66 -48.93
C ARG A 4 25.52 -27.55 -47.74
N PHE A 5 24.22 -27.67 -47.40
CA PHE A 5 23.31 -28.84 -47.46
C PHE A 5 23.53 -29.95 -46.44
N PHE A 6 22.52 -30.27 -45.64
CA PHE A 6 21.71 -31.47 -45.84
C PHE A 6 20.45 -31.46 -44.97
N ALA A 7 19.29 -31.58 -45.62
CA ALA A 7 18.03 -31.99 -45.07
C ALA A 7 17.96 -33.52 -45.01
N LEU A 8 17.32 -34.10 -44.02
CA LEU A 8 16.79 -35.46 -44.15
C LEU A 8 15.46 -35.57 -43.44
N MET A 9 14.48 -35.90 -44.21
CA MET A 9 13.08 -36.25 -44.02
C MET A 9 12.97 -37.76 -44.02
N ILE A 10 12.23 -38.40 -43.08
CA ILE A 10 11.67 -39.77 -43.17
C ILE A 10 10.43 -39.78 -42.25
N ILE A 11 9.20 -39.72 -42.69
CA ILE A 11 8.23 -40.60 -43.34
C ILE A 11 7.95 -41.89 -42.53
N VAL A 12 6.77 -41.91 -41.86
CA VAL A 12 5.58 -42.79 -41.88
C VAL A 12 5.81 -44.30 -41.90
N VAL A 13 5.10 -45.06 -41.05
CA VAL A 13 4.28 -46.22 -41.40
C VAL A 13 3.14 -46.44 -40.40
N LEU A 14 1.91 -46.42 -40.91
CA LEU A 14 0.69 -46.99 -40.35
C LEU A 14 0.73 -48.53 -40.49
N ALA A 15 0.14 -49.24 -39.52
CA ALA A 15 -0.41 -50.57 -39.77
C ALA A 15 -1.70 -50.77 -38.97
N LEU A 16 -2.79 -50.81 -39.67
CA LEU A 16 -4.05 -51.42 -39.28
C LEU A 16 -3.93 -52.93 -39.25
N SER A 17 -4.60 -53.61 -38.33
CA SER A 17 -5.18 -54.94 -38.59
C SER A 17 -6.42 -55.16 -37.73
N ALA A 18 -7.52 -55.45 -38.42
CA ALA A 18 -8.83 -55.84 -37.96
C ALA A 18 -8.98 -57.37 -38.00
N CYS A 19 -10.14 -57.82 -37.59
CA CYS A 19 -10.76 -59.18 -37.62
C CYS A 19 -10.73 -59.86 -36.27
N GLY A 20 -11.84 -60.39 -35.72
CA GLY A 20 -13.13 -60.78 -36.25
C GLY A 20 -13.55 -62.09 -35.60
N GLY A 21 -14.81 -62.28 -35.31
CA GLY A 21 -15.39 -63.66 -35.27
C GLY A 21 -16.08 -64.01 -33.92
N ALA A 22 -17.34 -63.89 -33.90
CA ALA A 22 -18.44 -64.90 -33.97
C ALA A 22 -18.83 -65.60 -32.65
N GLN A 23 -20.09 -65.41 -32.29
CA GLN A 23 -20.92 -66.28 -31.45
C GLN A 23 -21.06 -67.72 -32.03
N PRO A 24 -21.46 -68.76 -31.21
CA PRO A 24 -22.87 -69.06 -31.14
C PRO A 24 -23.39 -69.57 -29.76
N ALA A 25 -24.70 -69.52 -29.57
CA ALA A 25 -25.48 -70.29 -28.62
C ALA A 25 -25.76 -71.66 -29.18
N PRO A 26 -26.12 -72.70 -28.38
CA PRO A 26 -27.55 -72.89 -28.22
C PRO A 26 -28.06 -73.58 -26.90
N SER A 27 -29.32 -73.35 -26.65
CA SER A 27 -30.41 -74.23 -26.21
C SER A 27 -30.22 -75.30 -25.15
N GLY A 28 -31.12 -75.32 -24.18
CA GLY A 28 -31.44 -76.46 -23.32
C GLY A 28 -32.52 -76.08 -22.31
N GLY A 29 -33.77 -76.53 -22.58
CA GLY A 29 -34.94 -76.33 -21.77
C GLY A 29 -35.02 -77.22 -20.57
N ALA A 30 -35.83 -76.85 -19.60
CA ALA A 30 -36.61 -77.73 -18.73
C ALA A 30 -37.70 -76.98 -17.99
N SER A 31 -38.84 -77.50 -17.91
CA SER A 31 -40.11 -77.05 -17.38
C SER A 31 -40.21 -77.12 -15.85
N PRO A 32 -41.36 -76.77 -15.25
CA PRO A 32 -41.54 -75.82 -14.21
C PRO A 32 -41.66 -76.44 -12.83
N THR A 33 -41.20 -75.74 -11.83
CA THR A 33 -41.47 -76.08 -10.43
C THR A 33 -42.30 -74.97 -9.80
N VAL A 34 -43.37 -75.39 -9.16
CA VAL A 34 -44.40 -74.60 -8.50
C VAL A 34 -43.80 -73.70 -7.39
N ALA A 35 -44.11 -72.44 -7.42
CA ALA A 35 -43.74 -71.46 -6.38
C ALA A 35 -44.73 -71.50 -5.21
N PRO A 36 -44.28 -71.38 -3.94
CA PRO A 36 -45.15 -71.14 -2.84
C PRO A 36 -45.52 -69.65 -2.76
N ALA A 37 -46.73 -69.39 -2.27
CA ALA A 37 -47.36 -68.07 -2.18
C ALA A 37 -46.53 -67.05 -1.40
N ALA A 38 -46.40 -65.83 -1.94
CA ALA A 38 -45.76 -64.68 -1.31
C ALA A 38 -46.66 -64.11 -0.18
N PRO A 39 -46.07 -63.63 0.92
CA PRO A 39 -46.81 -62.89 1.95
C PRO A 39 -47.21 -61.51 1.42
N THR A 40 -48.42 -61.12 1.73
CA THR A 40 -49.03 -59.84 1.41
C THR A 40 -48.20 -58.69 2.05
N VAL A 41 -47.54 -57.88 1.24
CA VAL A 41 -46.84 -56.68 1.69
C VAL A 41 -47.89 -55.59 1.94
N ALA A 42 -47.90 -55.03 3.15
CA ALA A 42 -48.69 -53.84 3.50
C ALA A 42 -48.22 -52.63 2.65
N PRO A 43 -49.09 -51.68 2.30
CA PRO A 43 -48.73 -50.54 1.50
C PRO A 43 -47.67 -49.72 2.20
N ALA A 44 -46.53 -49.50 1.54
CA ALA A 44 -45.44 -48.62 2.01
C ALA A 44 -45.98 -47.19 2.13
N VAL A 45 -45.85 -46.64 3.34
CA VAL A 45 -46.01 -45.19 3.56
C VAL A 45 -44.99 -44.47 2.68
N PRO A 46 -45.38 -43.45 1.88
CA PRO A 46 -44.42 -42.71 1.08
C PRO A 46 -43.45 -42.02 2.04
N THR A 47 -42.18 -42.44 2.01
CA THR A 47 -41.08 -41.70 2.66
C THR A 47 -40.95 -40.39 1.92
N VAL A 48 -41.34 -39.28 2.54
CA VAL A 48 -41.07 -37.96 2.04
C VAL A 48 -39.56 -37.80 2.03
N ALA A 49 -38.98 -37.68 0.84
CA ALA A 49 -37.58 -37.35 0.67
C ALA A 49 -37.32 -36.01 1.42
N PRO A 50 -36.18 -35.87 2.12
CA PRO A 50 -35.85 -34.61 2.75
C PRO A 50 -35.82 -33.55 1.65
N THR A 51 -36.75 -32.62 1.68
CA THR A 51 -36.71 -31.40 0.89
C THR A 51 -35.48 -30.62 1.33
N THR A 52 -34.44 -30.60 0.52
CA THR A 52 -33.37 -29.63 0.64
C THR A 52 -34.01 -28.23 0.75
N PRO A 53 -33.71 -27.46 1.80
CA PRO A 53 -34.24 -26.11 1.88
C PRO A 53 -33.86 -25.36 0.61
N PRO A 54 -34.73 -24.49 0.08
CA PRO A 54 -34.42 -23.72 -1.11
C PRO A 54 -33.12 -22.93 -0.84
N VAL A 55 -32.12 -23.12 -1.71
CA VAL A 55 -30.91 -22.30 -1.69
C VAL A 55 -31.40 -20.85 -1.83
N ALA A 56 -31.23 -20.06 -0.78
CA ALA A 56 -31.57 -18.65 -0.83
C ALA A 56 -30.85 -18.02 -2.02
N MET A 57 -31.60 -17.38 -2.90
CA MET A 57 -31.02 -16.70 -4.06
C MET A 57 -29.98 -15.71 -3.57
N ALA A 58 -28.82 -15.68 -4.23
CA ALA A 58 -27.79 -14.69 -3.95
C ALA A 58 -28.38 -13.28 -4.15
N PRO A 59 -28.06 -12.32 -3.28
CA PRO A 59 -28.47 -10.94 -3.48
C PRO A 59 -27.82 -10.40 -4.76
N MET A 60 -28.53 -9.51 -5.44
CA MET A 60 -27.92 -8.76 -6.55
C MET A 60 -27.12 -7.59 -5.95
N LEU A 61 -25.94 -7.87 -5.41
CA LEU A 61 -25.03 -6.88 -4.90
C LEU A 61 -23.94 -6.57 -5.91
N ASN A 62 -23.73 -5.29 -6.19
CA ASN A 62 -22.60 -4.81 -6.96
C ASN A 62 -21.40 -4.61 -6.01
N VAL A 63 -20.40 -5.46 -6.13
CA VAL A 63 -19.19 -5.42 -5.31
C VAL A 63 -18.02 -4.97 -6.17
N LEU A 64 -17.41 -3.86 -5.79
CA LEU A 64 -16.19 -3.35 -6.39
C LEU A 64 -15.02 -3.53 -5.43
N ALA A 65 -13.84 -3.77 -5.96
CA ALA A 65 -12.58 -3.60 -5.26
C ALA A 65 -11.73 -2.55 -6.00
N ALA A 66 -10.96 -1.76 -5.28
CA ALA A 66 -10.18 -0.70 -5.91
C ALA A 66 -9.18 -1.27 -6.93
N GLN A 67 -8.34 -2.24 -6.53
CA GLN A 67 -7.30 -2.83 -7.36
C GLN A 67 -7.68 -4.24 -7.83
N SER A 68 -7.02 -4.70 -8.90
CA SER A 68 -7.26 -6.03 -9.47
C SER A 68 -6.82 -7.17 -8.56
N PHE A 69 -5.69 -7.05 -7.84
CA PHE A 69 -5.26 -8.05 -6.87
C PHE A 69 -6.23 -8.16 -5.69
N LEU A 70 -6.78 -7.03 -5.26
CA LEU A 70 -7.76 -6.98 -4.19
C LEU A 70 -9.11 -7.57 -4.64
N ALA A 71 -9.48 -7.35 -5.90
CA ALA A 71 -10.65 -7.99 -6.51
C ALA A 71 -10.51 -9.52 -6.55
N ASP A 72 -9.32 -10.05 -6.89
CA ASP A 72 -9.06 -11.50 -6.86
C ASP A 72 -9.16 -12.06 -5.44
N ILE A 73 -8.52 -11.41 -4.44
CA ILE A 73 -8.62 -11.82 -3.04
C ILE A 73 -10.08 -11.86 -2.58
N ALA A 74 -10.84 -10.80 -2.89
CA ALA A 74 -12.25 -10.71 -2.53
C ALA A 74 -13.11 -11.73 -3.29
N GLN A 75 -12.82 -12.01 -4.57
CA GLN A 75 -13.51 -13.03 -5.34
C GLN A 75 -13.28 -14.44 -4.77
N ASN A 76 -12.07 -14.72 -4.26
CA ASN A 76 -11.78 -15.98 -3.59
C ASN A 76 -12.59 -16.16 -2.30
N VAL A 77 -12.95 -15.09 -1.61
CA VAL A 77 -13.85 -15.11 -0.45
C VAL A 77 -15.32 -15.20 -0.89
N ALA A 78 -15.73 -14.42 -1.88
CA ALA A 78 -17.09 -14.37 -2.40
C ALA A 78 -17.51 -15.69 -3.08
N GLY A 79 -16.56 -16.38 -3.73
CA GLY A 79 -16.81 -17.59 -4.52
C GLY A 79 -17.80 -17.32 -5.67
N ASP A 80 -18.66 -18.29 -5.96
CA ASP A 80 -19.70 -18.15 -6.99
C ASP A 80 -20.94 -17.36 -6.51
N ARG A 81 -20.94 -16.91 -5.25
CA ARG A 81 -22.12 -16.24 -4.68
C ARG A 81 -22.24 -14.79 -5.08
N LEU A 82 -21.12 -14.08 -5.19
CA LEU A 82 -21.06 -12.68 -5.64
C LEU A 82 -19.92 -12.55 -6.67
N LYS A 83 -20.12 -11.64 -7.62
CA LYS A 83 -19.07 -11.22 -8.53
C LYS A 83 -18.40 -9.97 -7.98
N VAL A 84 -17.08 -9.97 -7.94
CA VAL A 84 -16.26 -8.81 -7.56
C VAL A 84 -15.59 -8.25 -8.81
N GLU A 85 -15.74 -6.96 -9.04
CA GLU A 85 -15.09 -6.28 -10.18
C GLU A 85 -14.01 -5.32 -9.67
N ALA A 86 -12.95 -5.14 -10.44
CA ALA A 86 -11.94 -4.13 -10.15
C ALA A 86 -12.39 -2.75 -10.67
N LEU A 87 -12.12 -1.70 -9.89
CA LEU A 87 -12.36 -0.31 -10.30
C LEU A 87 -11.26 0.17 -11.23
N ILE A 88 -10.00 0.02 -10.79
CA ILE A 88 -8.80 0.43 -11.52
C ILE A 88 -8.50 -0.61 -12.61
N PRO A 89 -8.33 -0.19 -13.88
CA PRO A 89 -7.98 -1.09 -14.96
C PRO A 89 -6.63 -1.77 -14.75
N LEU A 90 -6.44 -2.95 -15.36
CA LEU A 90 -5.15 -3.66 -15.33
C LEU A 90 -4.02 -2.78 -15.90
N GLY A 91 -2.87 -2.83 -15.24
CA GLY A 91 -1.66 -2.11 -15.62
C GLY A 91 -1.67 -0.60 -15.34
N VAL A 92 -2.74 -0.08 -14.73
CA VAL A 92 -2.79 1.30 -14.26
C VAL A 92 -2.24 1.37 -12.85
N ASP A 93 -1.38 2.35 -12.61
CA ASP A 93 -0.78 2.61 -11.31
C ASP A 93 -1.80 3.26 -10.35
N PRO A 94 -2.11 2.65 -9.21
CA PRO A 94 -3.10 3.17 -8.27
C PRO A 94 -2.69 4.47 -7.58
N HIS A 95 -1.41 4.73 -7.40
CA HIS A 95 -0.92 5.94 -6.73
C HIS A 95 -1.23 7.22 -7.50
N ILE A 96 -1.24 7.12 -8.83
CA ILE A 96 -1.50 8.26 -9.73
C ILE A 96 -2.83 8.12 -10.48
N PHE A 97 -3.71 7.22 -10.00
CA PHE A 97 -5.00 6.99 -10.64
C PHE A 97 -5.93 8.19 -10.44
N GLU A 98 -6.40 8.76 -11.55
CA GLU A 98 -7.43 9.80 -11.56
C GLU A 98 -8.77 9.21 -12.01
N PRO A 99 -9.78 9.14 -11.11
CA PRO A 99 -11.08 8.58 -11.45
C PRO A 99 -11.79 9.37 -12.54
N THR A 100 -12.27 8.67 -13.57
CA THR A 100 -13.10 9.26 -14.62
C THR A 100 -14.56 9.37 -14.18
N PRO A 101 -15.40 10.18 -14.86
CA PRO A 101 -16.85 10.18 -14.61
C PRO A 101 -17.53 8.81 -14.78
N ALA A 102 -16.91 7.87 -15.50
CA ALA A 102 -17.40 6.50 -15.61
C ALA A 102 -17.09 5.70 -14.33
N ASP A 103 -15.93 5.91 -13.72
CA ASP A 103 -15.55 5.27 -12.47
C ASP A 103 -16.38 5.80 -11.30
N VAL A 104 -16.64 7.10 -11.25
CA VAL A 104 -17.59 7.70 -10.30
C VAL A 104 -18.97 7.03 -10.40
N ARG A 105 -19.49 6.80 -11.62
CA ARG A 105 -20.76 6.07 -11.79
C ARG A 105 -20.71 4.63 -11.32
N LYS A 106 -19.63 3.89 -11.62
CA LYS A 106 -19.47 2.52 -11.11
C LYS A 106 -19.53 2.47 -9.59
N VAL A 107 -18.85 3.42 -8.93
CA VAL A 107 -18.87 3.52 -7.47
C VAL A 107 -20.25 3.94 -6.97
N ALA A 108 -20.94 4.89 -7.62
CA ALA A 108 -22.32 5.28 -7.28
C ALA A 108 -23.30 4.10 -7.35
N ASP A 109 -23.11 3.19 -8.31
CA ASP A 109 -23.95 2.01 -8.52
C ASP A 109 -23.54 0.81 -7.63
N SER A 110 -22.44 0.92 -6.87
CA SER A 110 -21.95 -0.16 -6.02
C SER A 110 -22.68 -0.20 -4.67
N ASN A 111 -22.85 -1.42 -4.13
CA ASN A 111 -23.32 -1.65 -2.78
C ASN A 111 -22.16 -1.82 -1.79
N VAL A 112 -21.03 -2.31 -2.28
CA VAL A 112 -19.80 -2.55 -1.52
C VAL A 112 -18.62 -2.05 -2.32
N LEU A 113 -17.74 -1.30 -1.67
CA LEU A 113 -16.44 -0.92 -2.19
C LEU A 113 -15.37 -1.47 -1.25
N ILE A 114 -14.46 -2.27 -1.78
CA ILE A 114 -13.33 -2.84 -1.05
C ILE A 114 -12.09 -2.06 -1.43
N VAL A 115 -11.41 -1.49 -0.45
CA VAL A 115 -10.19 -0.70 -0.61
C VAL A 115 -9.05 -1.34 0.17
N ASN A 116 -7.81 -1.02 -0.20
CA ASN A 116 -6.65 -1.43 0.59
C ASN A 116 -6.68 -0.75 1.96
N GLY A 117 -6.86 0.55 1.98
CA GLY A 117 -6.71 1.40 3.15
C GLY A 117 -5.24 1.79 3.40
N ALA A 118 -4.95 2.29 4.60
CA ALA A 118 -3.63 2.79 4.97
C ALA A 118 -3.10 3.82 3.96
N GLY A 119 -3.95 4.79 3.54
CA GLY A 119 -3.60 5.87 2.63
C GLY A 119 -3.33 5.48 1.17
N PHE A 120 -3.46 4.22 0.80
CA PHE A 120 -3.10 3.75 -0.55
C PHE A 120 -3.95 4.40 -1.65
N GLU A 121 -5.24 4.58 -1.41
CA GLU A 121 -6.17 5.18 -2.36
C GLU A 121 -6.35 6.70 -2.09
N GLU A 122 -5.35 7.52 -2.42
CA GLU A 122 -5.41 8.98 -2.23
C GLU A 122 -6.62 9.65 -2.89
N PHE A 123 -7.10 9.08 -3.99
CA PHE A 123 -8.28 9.56 -4.72
C PHE A 123 -9.61 9.24 -4.03
N LEU A 124 -9.62 8.38 -2.99
CA LEU A 124 -10.83 7.75 -2.44
C LEU A 124 -11.83 8.77 -1.89
N ALA A 125 -11.38 9.70 -1.08
CA ALA A 125 -12.26 10.70 -0.44
C ALA A 125 -13.04 11.50 -1.50
N ARG A 126 -12.34 12.05 -2.50
CA ARG A 126 -12.97 12.80 -3.62
C ARG A 126 -13.86 11.90 -4.49
N LEU A 127 -13.48 10.64 -4.68
CA LEU A 127 -14.29 9.68 -5.43
C LEU A 127 -15.62 9.41 -4.72
N LEU A 128 -15.60 9.18 -3.41
CA LEU A 128 -16.80 8.92 -2.60
C LEU A 128 -17.72 10.15 -2.55
N GLU A 129 -17.15 11.34 -2.36
CA GLU A 129 -17.89 12.60 -2.40
C GLU A 129 -18.63 12.79 -3.74
N ASN A 130 -17.93 12.60 -4.86
CA ASN A 130 -18.50 12.75 -6.19
C ASN A 130 -19.52 11.66 -6.53
N ALA A 131 -19.34 10.44 -6.03
CA ALA A 131 -20.27 9.34 -6.27
C ALA A 131 -21.57 9.49 -5.47
N GLY A 132 -21.53 10.13 -4.30
CA GLY A 132 -22.67 10.25 -3.38
C GLY A 132 -23.27 8.89 -3.00
N GLY A 133 -24.39 8.89 -2.29
CA GLY A 133 -25.10 7.67 -1.89
C GLY A 133 -24.43 6.92 -0.74
N GLU A 134 -25.11 5.90 -0.24
CA GLU A 134 -24.60 5.03 0.85
C GLU A 134 -24.11 3.71 0.28
N ARG A 135 -22.94 3.26 0.71
CA ARG A 135 -22.34 1.95 0.42
C ARG A 135 -21.49 1.50 1.59
N LEU A 136 -21.31 0.19 1.72
CA LEU A 136 -20.32 -0.34 2.64
C LEU A 136 -18.93 -0.17 2.04
N VAL A 137 -18.04 0.53 2.73
CA VAL A 137 -16.60 0.53 2.42
C VAL A 137 -15.91 -0.48 3.33
N ILE A 138 -15.21 -1.44 2.74
CA ILE A 138 -14.42 -2.45 3.45
C ILE A 138 -12.95 -2.11 3.23
N GLU A 139 -12.30 -1.67 4.28
CA GLU A 139 -10.86 -1.50 4.32
C GLU A 139 -10.20 -2.84 4.62
N ALA A 140 -9.49 -3.39 3.63
CA ALA A 140 -8.92 -4.73 3.73
C ALA A 140 -7.77 -4.81 4.73
N SER A 141 -6.95 -3.78 4.84
CA SER A 141 -5.79 -3.71 5.76
C SER A 141 -6.17 -3.34 7.20
N LYS A 142 -7.45 -3.06 7.48
CA LYS A 142 -7.89 -2.61 8.82
C LYS A 142 -7.35 -3.50 9.93
N GLY A 143 -6.70 -2.86 10.91
CA GLY A 143 -6.09 -3.54 12.06
C GLY A 143 -4.66 -4.03 11.83
N LEU A 144 -4.08 -3.80 10.65
CA LEU A 144 -2.64 -3.93 10.44
C LEU A 144 -1.95 -2.62 10.85
N SER A 145 -0.76 -2.76 11.41
CA SER A 145 0.11 -1.62 11.70
C SER A 145 1.16 -1.50 10.62
N SER A 146 1.43 -0.29 10.18
CA SER A 146 2.52 -0.01 9.26
C SER A 146 3.86 -0.44 9.83
N ARG A 147 4.75 -0.82 8.92
CA ARG A 147 6.13 -1.15 9.29
C ARG A 147 6.92 0.13 9.59
N THR A 148 7.87 0.00 10.48
CA THR A 148 8.93 1.00 10.62
C THR A 148 10.09 0.59 9.70
N ALA A 149 10.63 1.52 8.93
CA ALA A 149 11.81 1.26 8.12
C ALA A 149 12.99 0.86 9.03
N ARG A 150 13.80 -0.10 8.57
CA ARG A 150 14.99 -0.52 9.32
C ARG A 150 16.10 0.49 9.15
N GLU A 151 16.98 0.57 10.15
CA GLU A 151 18.19 1.39 10.06
C GLU A 151 18.98 1.05 8.77
N GLY A 152 19.24 2.06 7.95
CA GLY A 152 19.91 1.94 6.66
C GLY A 152 19.03 1.52 5.47
N GLU A 153 17.73 1.35 5.62
CA GLU A 153 16.76 1.22 4.52
C GLU A 153 16.34 2.58 3.97
N VAL A 154 16.01 3.50 4.87
CA VAL A 154 15.81 4.89 4.50
C VAL A 154 17.18 5.48 4.23
N ALA A 155 17.35 6.11 3.09
CA ALA A 155 18.50 6.96 2.91
C ALA A 155 18.43 8.02 3.99
N VAL A 156 19.37 8.01 4.94
CA VAL A 156 19.59 9.18 5.77
C VAL A 156 19.81 10.31 4.79
N MET A 157 18.86 11.22 4.68
CA MET A 157 18.96 12.37 3.79
C MET A 157 20.17 13.16 4.27
N SER A 158 21.02 13.56 3.35
CA SER A 158 22.10 14.48 3.75
C SER A 158 21.50 15.82 4.14
N PRO A 159 22.25 16.64 4.86
CA PRO A 159 21.87 18.00 5.18
C PRO A 159 21.37 18.82 3.97
N GLU A 160 21.94 18.56 2.81
CA GLU A 160 21.59 19.25 1.58
C GLU A 160 20.24 18.79 1.00
N GLU A 161 19.95 17.46 1.05
CA GLU A 161 18.64 16.91 0.65
C GLU A 161 17.54 17.30 1.62
N LEU A 162 17.81 17.28 2.92
CA LEU A 162 16.90 17.78 3.93
C LEU A 162 16.58 19.26 3.70
N THR A 163 17.60 20.06 3.35
CA THR A 163 17.43 21.48 3.00
C THR A 163 16.50 21.64 1.80
N ASP A 164 16.75 20.87 0.72
CA ASP A 164 15.94 20.94 -0.50
C ASP A 164 14.50 20.47 -0.23
N ALA A 165 14.31 19.36 0.49
CA ALA A 165 13.01 18.81 0.83
C ALA A 165 12.19 19.78 1.69
N LEU A 166 12.80 20.34 2.75
CA LEU A 166 12.14 21.33 3.59
C LEU A 166 11.79 22.61 2.83
N CYS A 167 12.61 23.01 1.84
CA CYS A 167 12.30 24.15 1.00
C CYS A 167 11.14 23.89 0.02
N VAL A 168 11.00 22.68 -0.49
CA VAL A 168 9.83 22.29 -1.31
C VAL A 168 8.58 22.30 -0.45
N GLU A 169 8.60 21.63 0.71
CA GLU A 169 7.50 21.61 1.66
C GLU A 169 7.10 23.04 2.09
N ALA A 170 8.07 23.89 2.43
CA ALA A 170 7.81 25.25 2.79
C ALA A 170 7.15 26.07 1.66
N ALA A 171 7.47 25.79 0.39
CA ALA A 171 6.84 26.48 -0.73
C ALA A 171 5.37 26.07 -0.90
N ASP A 172 5.05 24.81 -0.70
CA ASP A 172 3.68 24.29 -0.79
C ASP A 172 2.82 24.80 0.37
N LEU A 173 3.35 24.78 1.60
CA LEU A 173 2.65 25.23 2.80
C LEU A 173 2.54 26.77 2.90
N PHE A 174 3.44 27.52 2.28
CA PHE A 174 3.46 28.98 2.34
C PHE A 174 2.15 29.62 1.84
N LEU A 175 1.48 29.02 0.88
CA LEU A 175 0.21 29.50 0.33
C LEU A 175 -0.97 29.29 1.30
N ALA A 176 -0.83 28.39 2.26
CA ALA A 176 -1.81 28.09 3.30
C ALA A 176 -1.41 28.62 4.68
N ALA A 177 -0.36 29.47 4.76
CA ALA A 177 0.19 29.96 6.02
C ALA A 177 -0.86 30.67 6.89
N GLU A 178 -0.97 30.26 8.14
CA GLU A 178 -1.82 30.88 9.14
C GLU A 178 -1.10 32.01 9.86
N GLU A 179 -1.81 33.10 10.17
CA GLU A 179 -1.28 34.17 11.00
C GLU A 179 -1.60 33.94 12.49
N ILE A 180 -0.56 33.90 13.32
CA ILE A 180 -0.70 33.76 14.78
C ILE A 180 0.06 34.84 15.51
N THR A 181 -0.48 35.32 16.61
CA THR A 181 0.22 36.30 17.48
C THR A 181 0.79 35.57 18.69
N ALA A 182 2.11 35.49 18.79
CA ALA A 182 2.80 34.87 19.91
C ALA A 182 2.58 35.57 21.24
N GLY A 183 2.58 34.82 22.33
CA GLY A 183 2.53 35.38 23.69
C GLY A 183 3.77 36.21 24.01
N ALA A 184 3.61 37.26 24.81
CA ALA A 184 4.71 38.15 25.20
C ALA A 184 5.63 37.52 26.26
N GLU A 185 5.12 36.57 27.05
CA GLU A 185 5.82 35.86 28.11
C GLU A 185 5.51 34.36 28.05
N ARG A 186 6.35 33.54 28.68
CA ARG A 186 6.13 32.08 28.76
C ARG A 186 4.77 31.72 29.31
N ALA A 187 4.27 32.45 30.29
CA ALA A 187 2.96 32.20 30.92
C ALA A 187 1.77 32.52 30.01
N SER A 188 1.98 33.32 28.97
CA SER A 188 0.98 33.70 27.97
C SER A 188 1.25 33.12 26.59
N ALA A 189 2.03 32.02 26.52
CA ALA A 189 2.30 31.32 25.26
C ALA A 189 0.99 30.87 24.60
N VAL A 190 0.87 31.10 23.30
CA VAL A 190 -0.31 30.77 22.49
C VAL A 190 -0.13 29.38 21.87
N GLU A 191 -1.17 28.60 21.90
CA GLU A 191 -1.19 27.25 21.41
C GLU A 191 -1.21 27.23 19.87
N LEU A 192 -0.29 26.47 19.26
CA LEU A 192 -0.29 26.19 17.83
C LEU A 192 -1.37 25.13 17.53
N GLY A 193 -2.25 25.41 16.57
CA GLY A 193 -3.36 24.52 16.23
C GLY A 193 -4.67 24.82 16.99
N ALA A 194 -4.70 25.74 17.94
CA ALA A 194 -5.95 26.23 18.51
C ALA A 194 -6.65 27.13 17.46
N HIS A 195 -7.62 26.58 16.75
CA HIS A 195 -8.50 27.35 15.89
C HIS A 195 -9.19 28.41 16.72
N ALA A 196 -8.96 29.70 16.41
CA ALA A 196 -9.80 30.76 16.90
C ALA A 196 -11.23 30.48 16.39
N GLU A 197 -12.08 29.93 17.27
CA GLU A 197 -13.53 29.87 17.03
C GLU A 197 -14.00 31.32 16.78
N LYS A 198 -14.15 31.65 15.49
CA LYS A 198 -14.98 32.79 15.12
C LYS A 198 -16.41 32.39 15.50
N GLU A 199 -16.89 32.92 16.61
CA GLU A 199 -18.30 32.94 16.93
C GLU A 199 -19.10 33.45 15.72
N ALA A 200 -19.61 32.50 14.92
CA ALA A 200 -20.70 32.72 14.00
C ALA A 200 -21.85 31.87 14.53
N ASP A 201 -22.70 32.52 15.32
CA ASP A 201 -24.02 32.06 15.70
C ASP A 201 -24.81 31.62 14.47
N HIS A 202 -24.84 30.33 14.15
CA HIS A 202 -25.94 29.66 13.42
C HIS A 202 -25.92 28.17 13.81
N GLY A 203 -26.92 27.81 14.62
CA GLY A 203 -27.18 26.44 15.03
C GLY A 203 -27.46 25.52 13.83
N HIS A 204 -26.67 24.47 13.77
CA HIS A 204 -27.05 23.17 13.23
C HIS A 204 -26.07 22.13 13.80
N ASP A 205 -26.61 21.20 14.58
CA ASP A 205 -25.95 20.00 15.04
C ASP A 205 -25.47 19.18 13.82
N HIS A 206 -24.17 19.08 13.64
CA HIS A 206 -23.54 18.00 12.90
C HIS A 206 -22.23 17.65 13.60
N ASP A 207 -22.22 16.49 14.26
CA ASP A 207 -20.99 15.82 14.70
C ASP A 207 -20.12 15.52 13.47
N HIS A 208 -19.17 16.37 13.21
CA HIS A 208 -18.04 16.10 12.32
C HIS A 208 -16.78 16.09 13.16
N GLU A 209 -16.37 14.88 13.58
CA GLU A 209 -14.96 14.62 13.88
C GLU A 209 -14.17 14.82 12.59
N HIS A 210 -13.71 16.03 12.36
CA HIS A 210 -12.65 16.29 11.39
C HIS A 210 -11.33 15.89 12.05
N ALA A 211 -10.88 14.68 11.80
CA ALA A 211 -9.48 14.34 11.93
C ALA A 211 -8.72 15.26 10.97
N HIS A 212 -8.04 16.26 11.52
CA HIS A 212 -7.13 17.11 10.75
C HIS A 212 -5.86 16.32 10.50
N ASP A 213 -5.67 15.99 9.22
CA ASP A 213 -4.44 15.46 8.65
C ASP A 213 -3.37 16.54 8.77
N HIS A 214 -2.44 16.37 9.71
CA HIS A 214 -1.40 17.36 10.03
C HIS A 214 -0.11 17.00 9.28
N GLY A 215 -0.14 17.09 7.95
CA GLY A 215 1.06 17.39 7.19
C GLY A 215 1.69 18.68 7.72
N GLY A 216 2.98 18.92 7.47
CA GLY A 216 3.72 20.03 8.02
C GLY A 216 2.92 21.35 8.10
N MET A 217 3.10 22.11 9.15
CA MET A 217 2.35 23.33 9.40
C MET A 217 3.24 24.57 9.24
N PHE A 218 2.67 25.63 8.69
CA PHE A 218 3.39 26.85 8.37
C PHE A 218 2.65 28.07 8.93
N TRP A 219 3.34 28.90 9.72
CA TRP A 219 2.76 30.10 10.33
C TRP A 219 3.55 31.36 10.02
N GLN A 220 2.82 32.47 9.91
CA GLN A 220 3.34 33.82 10.03
C GLN A 220 3.10 34.28 11.46
N VAL A 221 4.17 34.32 12.27
CA VAL A 221 4.10 34.59 13.70
C VAL A 221 4.35 36.05 13.98
N MET A 222 3.37 36.76 14.56
CA MET A 222 3.52 38.11 15.02
C MET A 222 4.20 38.13 16.38
N LEU A 223 5.34 38.82 16.47
CA LEU A 223 6.21 38.88 17.64
C LEU A 223 6.06 40.20 18.42
N ASN A 224 6.36 40.12 19.69
CA ASN A 224 6.30 41.28 20.62
C ASN A 224 7.65 42.00 20.67
N ARG A 225 7.62 43.35 20.59
CA ARG A 225 8.82 44.18 20.68
C ARG A 225 9.42 44.13 22.07
N GLN A 226 10.74 43.89 22.15
CA GLN A 226 11.52 43.89 23.39
C GLN A 226 12.16 45.23 23.67
N ALA A 227 12.65 45.42 24.91
CA ALA A 227 13.27 46.67 25.35
C ALA A 227 14.59 47.01 24.61
N ASP A 228 15.30 45.99 24.12
CA ASP A 228 16.54 46.14 23.34
C ASP A 228 16.30 46.40 21.84
N GLY A 229 15.02 46.49 21.45
CA GLY A 229 14.61 46.79 20.08
C GLY A 229 14.44 45.54 19.19
N THR A 230 14.73 44.36 19.68
CA THR A 230 14.44 43.07 19.02
C THR A 230 12.98 42.66 19.21
N TYR A 231 12.58 41.56 18.59
CA TYR A 231 11.25 40.97 18.73
C TYR A 231 11.37 39.52 19.24
N ALA A 232 10.39 39.15 20.08
CA ALA A 232 10.32 37.81 20.65
C ALA A 232 8.87 37.36 20.85
N GLY A 233 8.67 36.04 20.98
CA GLY A 233 7.37 35.49 21.25
C GLY A 233 7.45 34.02 21.74
N PHE A 234 6.37 33.60 22.38
CA PHE A 234 6.24 32.26 22.95
C PHE A 234 5.00 31.56 22.40
N LEU A 235 5.17 30.34 21.96
CA LEU A 235 4.12 29.47 21.44
C LEU A 235 4.15 28.16 22.22
N LYS A 236 3.02 27.49 22.32
CA LYS A 236 2.91 26.13 22.78
C LYS A 236 2.65 25.22 21.59
N TRP A 237 3.21 24.04 21.63
CA TRP A 237 3.05 23.03 20.61
C TRP A 237 2.87 21.66 21.26
N ASP A 238 1.83 20.93 20.82
CA ASP A 238 1.57 19.55 21.23
C ASP A 238 2.16 18.63 20.16
N ALA A 239 3.24 17.90 20.51
CA ALA A 239 3.94 17.01 19.62
C ALA A 239 3.42 15.60 19.73
N GLU A 240 3.19 14.95 18.58
CA GLU A 240 2.83 13.53 18.53
C GLU A 240 4.04 12.58 18.74
N GLY A 241 5.24 13.11 18.71
CA GLY A 241 6.49 12.36 18.84
C GLY A 241 7.13 12.00 17.52
N GLY A 242 8.43 11.63 17.56
CA GLY A 242 9.24 11.25 16.41
C GLY A 242 10.24 12.32 15.97
N GLU A 243 10.93 12.05 14.87
CA GLU A 243 11.90 12.98 14.30
C GLU A 243 11.19 14.11 13.56
N ILE A 244 11.47 15.34 13.93
CA ILE A 244 10.84 16.54 13.37
C ILE A 244 11.86 17.56 12.91
N ALA A 245 11.45 18.38 11.93
CA ALA A 245 12.14 19.59 11.53
C ALA A 245 11.35 20.82 11.99
N ILE A 246 11.96 21.70 12.77
CA ILE A 246 11.40 23.00 13.09
C ILE A 246 12.23 24.08 12.40
N ALA A 247 11.65 24.77 11.42
CA ALA A 247 12.33 25.78 10.65
C ALA A 247 11.80 27.19 10.97
N THR A 248 12.69 28.18 10.98
CA THR A 248 12.36 29.57 11.24
C THR A 248 13.21 30.53 10.40
N GLY A 249 12.78 31.80 10.33
CA GLY A 249 13.53 32.90 9.75
C GLY A 249 14.68 33.37 10.64
N ASP A 250 15.15 34.60 10.40
CA ASP A 250 16.22 35.23 11.19
C ASP A 250 15.81 35.35 12.67
N GLY A 251 16.63 34.77 13.55
CA GLY A 251 16.37 34.77 15.01
C GLY A 251 16.83 33.49 15.65
N ALA A 252 16.58 33.32 16.94
CA ALA A 252 16.86 32.08 17.66
C ALA A 252 15.54 31.41 18.08
N LEU A 253 15.48 30.09 17.92
CA LEU A 253 14.40 29.26 18.39
C LEU A 253 14.95 28.29 19.46
N VAL A 254 14.24 28.21 20.59
CA VAL A 254 14.52 27.22 21.63
C VAL A 254 13.25 26.45 21.91
N VAL A 255 13.35 25.12 21.83
CA VAL A 255 12.28 24.18 22.14
C VAL A 255 12.50 23.62 23.53
N THR A 256 11.49 23.69 24.39
CA THR A 256 11.59 23.24 25.79
C THR A 256 10.38 22.38 26.13
N GLY A 257 10.59 21.17 26.63
CA GLY A 257 9.50 20.34 27.16
C GLY A 257 8.81 21.04 28.35
N ILE A 258 7.50 21.18 28.33
CA ILE A 258 6.77 21.90 29.37
C ILE A 258 6.85 21.15 30.69
N ASP A 259 6.67 19.85 30.68
CA ASP A 259 6.69 19.01 31.87
C ASP A 259 8.11 18.85 32.48
N THR A 260 9.12 18.81 31.63
CA THR A 260 10.51 18.57 32.05
C THR A 260 11.25 19.85 32.37
N GLY A 261 10.86 20.98 31.76
CA GLY A 261 11.57 22.25 31.82
C GLY A 261 12.96 22.21 31.13
N THR A 262 13.24 21.14 30.37
CA THR A 262 14.51 20.91 29.70
C THR A 262 14.42 21.37 28.25
N ALA A 263 15.39 22.20 27.81
CA ALA A 263 15.54 22.52 26.41
C ALA A 263 16.01 21.28 25.65
N LEU A 264 15.45 21.09 24.46
CA LEU A 264 15.90 20.05 23.53
C LEU A 264 17.10 20.55 22.73
N ASP A 265 18.07 19.70 22.55
CA ASP A 265 19.19 19.91 21.65
C ASP A 265 18.81 19.43 20.24
N ALA A 266 19.14 20.21 19.22
CA ALA A 266 18.99 19.76 17.85
C ALA A 266 20.07 18.71 17.55
N GLU A 267 19.67 17.61 16.93
CA GLU A 267 20.60 16.59 16.41
C GLU A 267 21.36 17.14 15.20
N GLU A 268 20.68 17.93 14.38
CA GLU A 268 21.27 18.62 13.25
C GLU A 268 20.65 20.04 13.11
N THR A 269 21.43 20.97 12.57
CA THR A 269 20.96 22.30 12.20
C THR A 269 21.33 22.59 10.75
N LEU A 270 20.31 22.88 9.95
CA LEU A 270 20.43 23.16 8.53
C LEU A 270 20.32 24.67 8.27
N THR A 271 21.05 25.15 7.26
CA THR A 271 20.88 26.50 6.74
C THR A 271 19.94 26.47 5.56
N LEU A 272 18.82 27.19 5.65
CA LEU A 272 17.81 27.32 4.60
C LEU A 272 17.93 28.68 3.90
N ASN A 273 17.34 28.78 2.71
CA ASN A 273 17.19 30.05 1.99
C ASN A 273 15.92 29.99 1.11
N CYS A 274 14.78 29.77 1.74
CA CYS A 274 13.52 29.58 1.03
C CYS A 274 12.32 30.02 1.86
N SER A 275 11.29 30.57 1.24
CA SER A 275 10.00 30.92 1.86
C SER A 275 10.10 31.74 3.15
N GLY A 276 11.19 32.53 3.33
CA GLY A 276 11.44 33.30 4.54
C GLY A 276 12.05 32.53 5.71
N LEU A 277 12.41 31.27 5.48
CA LEU A 277 13.15 30.40 6.42
C LEU A 277 14.65 30.55 6.18
N THR A 278 15.44 30.61 7.25
CA THR A 278 16.90 30.69 7.19
C THR A 278 17.60 29.55 7.89
N GLN A 279 16.91 28.85 8.77
CA GLN A 279 17.43 27.69 9.48
C GLN A 279 16.34 26.66 9.79
N ALA A 280 16.73 25.40 9.89
CA ALA A 280 15.91 24.34 10.45
C ALA A 280 16.72 23.57 11.49
N MET A 281 16.06 23.14 12.54
CA MET A 281 16.58 22.23 13.57
C MET A 281 15.88 20.89 13.42
N ILE A 282 16.66 19.84 13.26
CA ILE A 282 16.17 18.45 13.27
C ILE A 282 16.34 17.94 14.70
N MET A 283 15.30 17.36 15.26
CA MET A 283 15.31 16.82 16.63
C MET A 283 14.32 15.67 16.78
N ASP A 284 14.68 14.72 17.62
CA ASP A 284 13.75 13.69 18.06
C ASP A 284 12.97 14.18 19.27
N VAL A 285 11.64 14.13 19.21
CA VAL A 285 10.76 14.59 20.28
C VAL A 285 9.89 13.44 20.77
N GLU A 286 9.65 13.40 22.07
CA GLU A 286 8.64 12.50 22.64
C GLU A 286 7.24 13.13 22.48
N LYS A 287 6.20 12.31 22.53
CA LYS A 287 4.82 12.81 22.55
C LYS A 287 4.62 13.66 23.81
N GLY A 288 4.18 14.91 23.63
CA GLY A 288 3.95 15.83 24.76
C GLY A 288 3.92 17.31 24.38
N GLU A 289 3.70 18.16 25.38
CA GLU A 289 3.62 19.62 25.20
C GLU A 289 4.99 20.30 25.27
N TYR A 290 5.26 21.17 24.30
CA TYR A 290 6.50 21.90 24.16
C TYR A 290 6.26 23.41 24.12
N LEU A 291 7.22 24.15 24.64
CA LEU A 291 7.28 25.61 24.53
C LEU A 291 8.30 25.99 23.46
N LEU A 292 7.86 26.71 22.45
CA LEU A 292 8.69 27.32 21.42
C LEU A 292 8.97 28.77 21.78
N ALA A 293 10.22 29.10 22.07
CA ALA A 293 10.66 30.46 22.37
C ALA A 293 11.40 31.05 21.15
N LEU A 294 10.76 31.97 20.47
CA LEU A 294 11.30 32.71 19.34
C LEU A 294 11.92 34.02 19.88
N THR A 295 13.22 34.24 19.67
CA THR A 295 13.93 35.43 20.27
C THR A 295 14.93 36.05 19.31
N GLY A 296 15.27 37.32 19.53
CA GLY A 296 16.31 38.02 18.79
C GLY A 296 15.94 38.38 17.33
N PHE A 297 14.68 38.32 16.97
CA PHE A 297 14.22 38.68 15.63
C PHE A 297 14.34 40.18 15.39
N ARG A 298 14.65 40.58 14.16
CA ARG A 298 14.79 41.98 13.76
C ARG A 298 13.51 42.58 13.21
N ALA A 299 12.54 41.74 12.85
CA ALA A 299 11.24 42.12 12.32
C ALA A 299 10.12 41.71 13.28
N PRO A 300 8.97 42.41 13.26
CA PRO A 300 7.82 42.08 14.10
C PRO A 300 7.11 40.77 13.68
N GLN A 301 7.52 40.19 12.58
CA GLN A 301 6.96 38.95 12.03
C GLN A 301 8.07 37.95 11.79
N ALA A 302 7.83 36.70 12.17
CA ALA A 302 8.69 35.57 11.91
C ALA A 302 7.93 34.50 11.13
N THR A 303 8.63 33.74 10.31
CA THR A 303 8.12 32.53 9.69
C THR A 303 8.47 31.35 10.59
N LEU A 304 7.53 30.47 10.82
CA LEU A 304 7.71 29.20 11.55
C LEU A 304 7.11 28.07 10.74
N MET A 305 7.85 27.00 10.55
CA MET A 305 7.38 25.76 9.98
C MET A 305 7.72 24.60 10.93
N ILE A 306 6.80 23.68 11.12
CA ILE A 306 7.02 22.41 11.79
C ILE A 306 6.63 21.33 10.79
N GLY A 307 7.55 20.44 10.47
CA GLY A 307 7.37 19.36 9.52
C GLY A 307 8.21 18.14 9.87
N THR A 308 8.11 17.10 9.09
CA THR A 308 8.95 15.91 9.22
C THR A 308 10.21 16.05 8.37
N PRO A 309 11.41 15.70 8.91
CA PRO A 309 12.61 15.73 8.12
C PRO A 309 12.47 14.80 6.90
N GLY A 310 12.53 15.36 5.71
CA GLY A 310 12.44 14.58 4.48
C GLY A 310 11.32 14.97 3.55
N GLY A 311 10.43 15.91 3.93
CA GLY A 311 9.44 16.52 3.02
C GLY A 311 8.61 15.52 2.22
N HIS A 312 8.51 14.31 2.68
CA HIS A 312 7.63 13.33 2.07
C HIS A 312 6.28 13.48 2.73
N HIS A 313 5.25 13.66 1.93
CA HIS A 313 3.88 13.36 2.31
C HIS A 313 3.84 11.88 2.76
N HIS A 314 4.42 11.61 3.96
CA HIS A 314 4.07 10.39 4.64
C HIS A 314 2.62 10.59 5.02
N HIS A 315 1.74 9.93 4.33
CA HIS A 315 0.45 9.62 4.88
C HIS A 315 0.68 9.21 6.33
N ASP A 316 -0.03 9.79 7.29
CA ASP A 316 -0.03 9.38 8.70
C ASP A 316 -0.28 7.87 8.88
N GLU A 317 -0.56 7.18 7.79
CA GLU A 317 -0.90 5.77 7.69
C GLU A 317 0.30 4.86 7.32
N GLY A 318 1.48 5.41 6.97
CA GLY A 318 2.73 4.67 6.71
C GLY A 318 2.77 3.87 5.40
N ASP A 319 3.51 2.75 5.36
CA ASP A 319 3.65 1.90 4.17
C ASP A 319 2.39 1.07 3.93
N PRO A 320 1.63 1.28 2.83
CA PRO A 320 0.38 0.58 2.56
C PRO A 320 0.55 -0.79 1.88
N HIS A 321 1.77 -1.19 1.50
CA HIS A 321 2.03 -2.36 0.63
C HIS A 321 1.99 -3.71 1.35
N PHE A 322 1.07 -3.86 2.31
CA PHE A 322 0.91 -5.07 3.12
C PHE A 322 0.75 -6.35 2.31
N TRP A 323 0.12 -6.28 1.13
CA TRP A 323 -0.17 -7.46 0.31
C TRP A 323 1.07 -8.16 -0.23
N LEU A 324 2.24 -7.52 -0.20
CA LEU A 324 3.51 -8.17 -0.57
C LEU A 324 4.03 -9.13 0.52
N ASP A 325 3.37 -9.19 1.68
CA ASP A 325 3.50 -10.26 2.66
C ASP A 325 2.21 -11.12 2.71
N PRO A 326 2.18 -12.34 2.17
CA PRO A 326 0.98 -13.19 2.18
C PRO A 326 0.38 -13.45 3.56
N THR A 327 1.17 -13.32 4.63
CA THR A 327 0.67 -13.51 5.99
C THR A 327 -0.22 -12.37 6.46
N LYS A 328 0.00 -11.16 5.95
CA LYS A 328 -0.84 -9.99 6.19
C LYS A 328 -2.15 -10.06 5.40
N VAL A 329 -2.14 -10.69 4.23
CA VAL A 329 -3.35 -10.92 3.42
C VAL A 329 -4.37 -11.81 4.14
N VAL A 330 -3.95 -12.59 5.14
CA VAL A 330 -4.89 -13.31 6.02
C VAL A 330 -5.85 -12.34 6.73
N THR A 331 -5.37 -11.16 7.13
CA THR A 331 -6.23 -10.09 7.70
C THR A 331 -7.17 -9.52 6.66
N TYR A 332 -6.70 -9.29 5.43
CA TYR A 332 -7.56 -8.88 4.30
C TYR A 332 -8.73 -9.83 4.11
N VAL A 333 -8.43 -11.12 4.04
CA VAL A 333 -9.44 -12.19 3.88
C VAL A 333 -10.46 -12.15 5.01
N ALA A 334 -10.03 -11.93 6.26
CA ALA A 334 -10.91 -11.84 7.41
C ALA A 334 -11.83 -10.60 7.33
N ASN A 335 -11.27 -9.43 7.05
CA ASN A 335 -12.02 -8.17 6.93
C ASN A 335 -13.03 -8.23 5.78
N ILE A 336 -12.62 -8.73 4.60
CA ILE A 336 -13.51 -8.92 3.44
C ILE A 336 -14.62 -9.92 3.77
N ARG A 337 -14.31 -11.06 4.39
CA ARG A 337 -15.30 -12.05 4.82
C ARG A 337 -16.37 -11.41 5.72
N ASP A 338 -15.94 -10.69 6.74
CA ASP A 338 -16.84 -10.12 7.74
C ASP A 338 -17.67 -8.97 7.14
N GLY A 339 -17.06 -8.17 6.26
CA GLY A 339 -17.79 -7.16 5.50
C GLY A 339 -18.85 -7.74 4.58
N LEU A 340 -18.54 -8.80 3.81
CA LEU A 340 -19.50 -9.48 2.95
C LEU A 340 -20.64 -10.14 3.77
N ILE A 341 -20.33 -10.73 4.92
CA ILE A 341 -21.34 -11.30 5.83
C ILE A 341 -22.30 -10.21 6.32
N SER A 342 -21.83 -9.00 6.56
CA SER A 342 -22.67 -7.90 7.06
C SER A 342 -23.75 -7.49 6.08
N VAL A 343 -23.49 -7.53 4.77
CA VAL A 343 -24.45 -7.17 3.71
C VAL A 343 -25.20 -8.37 3.14
N ASP A 344 -24.65 -9.56 3.27
CA ASP A 344 -25.26 -10.82 2.84
C ASP A 344 -25.13 -11.92 3.91
N PRO A 345 -25.88 -11.82 5.03
CA PRO A 345 -25.82 -12.82 6.09
C PRO A 345 -26.18 -14.24 5.65
N ALA A 346 -26.99 -14.38 4.59
CA ALA A 346 -27.37 -15.70 4.04
C ALA A 346 -26.17 -16.41 3.37
N GLY A 347 -25.13 -15.68 2.96
CA GLY A 347 -23.88 -16.20 2.41
C GLY A 347 -22.81 -16.56 3.46
N ALA A 348 -23.05 -16.32 4.75
CA ALA A 348 -22.05 -16.41 5.81
C ALA A 348 -21.25 -17.72 5.81
N GLU A 349 -21.92 -18.87 5.67
CA GLU A 349 -21.24 -20.19 5.63
C GLU A 349 -20.35 -20.36 4.41
N VAL A 350 -20.79 -19.84 3.26
CA VAL A 350 -20.00 -19.87 2.01
C VAL A 350 -18.74 -19.01 2.17
N TYR A 351 -18.88 -17.78 2.69
CA TYR A 351 -17.76 -16.86 2.86
C TYR A 351 -16.75 -17.38 3.89
N ARG A 352 -17.20 -17.98 5.00
CA ARG A 352 -16.30 -18.60 5.98
C ARG A 352 -15.53 -19.77 5.39
N ALA A 353 -16.20 -20.70 4.72
CA ALA A 353 -15.56 -21.85 4.12
C ALA A 353 -14.56 -21.46 3.02
N ASN A 354 -14.90 -20.45 2.22
CA ASN A 354 -14.02 -19.90 1.19
C ASN A 354 -12.80 -19.21 1.80
N ALA A 355 -13.01 -18.38 2.83
CA ALA A 355 -11.94 -17.71 3.54
C ALA A 355 -10.95 -18.71 4.15
N GLU A 356 -11.43 -19.76 4.84
CA GLU A 356 -10.57 -20.82 5.40
C GLU A 356 -9.72 -21.49 4.31
N ARG A 357 -10.33 -21.82 3.18
CA ARG A 357 -9.63 -22.45 2.05
C ARG A 357 -8.57 -21.53 1.47
N TYR A 358 -8.89 -20.24 1.28
CA TYR A 358 -7.95 -19.27 0.71
C TYR A 358 -6.80 -18.95 1.66
N ILE A 359 -7.08 -18.84 2.97
CA ILE A 359 -6.04 -18.70 4.00
C ILE A 359 -5.08 -19.92 3.98
N ALA A 360 -5.57 -21.12 3.78
CA ALA A 360 -4.70 -22.29 3.62
C ALA A 360 -3.76 -22.15 2.40
N GLN A 361 -4.26 -21.64 1.26
CA GLN A 361 -3.48 -21.36 0.07
C GLN A 361 -2.44 -20.24 0.29
N LEU A 362 -2.80 -19.18 1.03
CA LEU A 362 -1.86 -18.12 1.41
C LEU A 362 -0.72 -18.63 2.29
N ASN A 363 -1.01 -19.52 3.24
CA ASN A 363 0.02 -20.17 4.04
C ASN A 363 0.92 -21.11 3.22
N GLU A 364 0.41 -21.73 2.15
CA GLU A 364 1.22 -22.49 1.21
C GLU A 364 2.10 -21.59 0.35
N LEU A 365 1.56 -20.45 -0.07
CA LEU A 365 2.30 -19.43 -0.80
C LEU A 365 3.47 -18.88 0.03
N ASP A 366 3.24 -18.55 1.30
CA ASP A 366 4.30 -18.09 2.21
C ASP A 366 5.44 -19.11 2.33
N ARG A 367 5.10 -20.40 2.54
CA ARG A 367 6.11 -21.46 2.58
C ARG A 367 6.84 -21.64 1.24
N PHE A 368 6.13 -21.52 0.13
CA PHE A 368 6.74 -21.57 -1.20
C PHE A 368 7.75 -20.43 -1.38
N ILE A 369 7.38 -19.19 -1.04
CA ILE A 369 8.27 -18.03 -1.14
C ILE A 369 9.52 -18.22 -0.28
N ALA A 370 9.34 -18.60 0.98
CA ALA A 370 10.46 -18.85 1.89
C ALA A 370 11.43 -19.92 1.35
N SER A 371 10.89 -20.99 0.75
CA SER A 371 11.69 -22.05 0.13
C SER A 371 12.48 -21.57 -1.10
N GLU A 372 11.85 -20.77 -1.97
CA GLU A 372 12.52 -20.20 -3.16
C GLU A 372 13.62 -19.22 -2.76
N VAL A 373 13.33 -18.32 -1.82
CA VAL A 373 14.29 -17.32 -1.32
C VAL A 373 15.48 -17.98 -0.61
N ALA A 374 15.29 -19.13 0.04
CA ALA A 374 16.40 -19.89 0.67
C ALA A 374 17.49 -20.30 -0.34
N ALA A 375 17.18 -20.33 -1.62
CA ALA A 375 18.16 -20.63 -2.68
C ALA A 375 19.04 -19.43 -3.06
N ILE A 376 18.73 -18.21 -2.55
CA ILE A 376 19.55 -17.02 -2.77
C ILE A 376 20.57 -16.94 -1.62
N PRO A 377 21.89 -16.82 -1.89
CA PRO A 377 22.85 -16.52 -0.86
C PRO A 377 22.46 -15.26 -0.07
N GLU A 378 22.60 -15.25 1.23
CA GLU A 378 22.17 -14.13 2.08
C GLU A 378 22.82 -12.79 1.67
N ALA A 379 24.09 -12.81 1.29
CA ALA A 379 24.82 -11.64 0.80
C ALA A 379 24.22 -11.03 -0.48
N ASN A 380 23.43 -11.82 -1.24
CA ASN A 380 22.78 -11.38 -2.48
C ASN A 380 21.32 -10.98 -2.27
N ARG A 381 20.74 -11.13 -1.07
CA ARG A 381 19.36 -10.73 -0.78
C ARG A 381 19.27 -9.21 -0.61
N LYS A 382 19.54 -8.49 -1.70
CA LYS A 382 19.54 -7.03 -1.79
C LYS A 382 18.57 -6.59 -2.88
N LEU A 383 17.71 -5.62 -2.56
CA LEU A 383 16.73 -5.08 -3.48
C LEU A 383 17.03 -3.62 -3.77
N VAL A 384 16.95 -3.27 -5.04
CA VAL A 384 16.77 -1.90 -5.53
C VAL A 384 15.50 -1.95 -6.38
N THR A 385 14.52 -1.14 -6.03
CA THR A 385 13.17 -1.19 -6.61
C THR A 385 12.77 0.14 -7.23
N ASN A 386 11.61 0.19 -7.88
CA ASN A 386 11.09 1.42 -8.45
C ASN A 386 10.79 2.46 -7.36
N HIS A 387 9.97 2.09 -6.38
CA HIS A 387 9.61 2.88 -5.21
C HIS A 387 9.58 1.98 -3.96
N GLU A 388 9.21 2.52 -2.81
CA GLU A 388 9.25 1.81 -1.52
C GLU A 388 8.04 0.88 -1.33
N SER A 389 7.93 -0.17 -2.15
CA SER A 389 6.82 -1.13 -2.08
C SER A 389 7.20 -2.45 -1.38
N PHE A 390 8.46 -2.89 -1.48
CA PHE A 390 8.88 -4.22 -1.04
C PHE A 390 9.25 -4.32 0.45
N GLY A 391 8.90 -3.34 1.29
CA GLY A 391 9.27 -3.30 2.70
C GLY A 391 8.83 -4.54 3.48
N TYR A 392 7.55 -4.88 3.43
CA TYR A 392 7.00 -6.07 4.12
C TYR A 392 7.56 -7.39 3.57
N PHE A 393 7.78 -7.47 2.25
CA PHE A 393 8.43 -8.63 1.63
C PHE A 393 9.87 -8.80 2.13
N ALA A 394 10.62 -7.71 2.20
CA ALA A 394 12.01 -7.70 2.68
C ALA A 394 12.08 -8.13 4.15
N ASP A 395 11.20 -7.59 4.99
CA ASP A 395 11.10 -7.97 6.40
C ASP A 395 10.77 -9.46 6.58
N ARG A 396 9.83 -9.97 5.80
CA ARG A 396 9.36 -11.35 5.92
C ARG A 396 10.39 -12.37 5.47
N TYR A 397 11.12 -12.09 4.39
CA TYR A 397 11.98 -13.09 3.73
C TYR A 397 13.48 -12.80 3.83
N GLY A 398 13.87 -11.81 4.64
CA GLY A 398 15.27 -11.52 4.97
C GLY A 398 16.03 -10.86 3.82
N PHE A 399 15.38 -9.98 3.07
CA PHE A 399 16.04 -9.08 2.14
C PHE A 399 16.46 -7.78 2.81
N ARG A 400 17.40 -7.08 2.20
CA ARG A 400 17.79 -5.71 2.54
C ARG A 400 17.46 -4.79 1.37
N ILE A 401 16.67 -3.77 1.62
CA ILE A 401 16.43 -2.70 0.65
C ILE A 401 17.66 -1.79 0.66
N ILE A 402 18.26 -1.59 -0.50
CA ILE A 402 19.43 -0.73 -0.71
C ILE A 402 18.98 0.67 -1.11
N GLY A 403 17.84 0.77 -1.75
CA GLY A 403 17.21 2.01 -2.12
C GLY A 403 16.20 1.85 -3.23
N THR A 404 15.57 2.97 -3.59
CA THR A 404 14.52 3.06 -4.59
C THR A 404 14.87 4.15 -5.61
N ILE A 405 14.36 4.03 -6.83
CA ILE A 405 14.58 5.04 -7.88
C ILE A 405 13.72 6.26 -7.58
N VAL A 406 12.45 6.05 -7.28
CA VAL A 406 11.51 7.09 -6.82
C VAL A 406 11.48 6.99 -5.30
N PRO A 407 11.79 8.04 -4.57
CA PRO A 407 11.76 8.03 -3.12
C PRO A 407 10.31 7.99 -2.60
N GLY A 408 10.09 7.25 -1.51
CA GLY A 408 8.80 7.16 -0.83
C GLY A 408 7.91 6.01 -1.29
N VAL A 409 6.74 5.91 -0.66
CA VAL A 409 5.76 4.83 -0.83
C VAL A 409 4.80 5.07 -2.00
N THR A 410 4.88 6.23 -2.67
CA THR A 410 4.08 6.57 -3.87
C THR A 410 4.96 6.67 -5.11
N THR A 411 4.36 6.61 -6.28
CA THR A 411 5.05 6.71 -7.57
C THR A 411 4.96 8.11 -8.19
N GLY A 412 4.21 9.02 -7.59
CA GLY A 412 3.97 10.37 -8.11
C GLY A 412 5.18 11.31 -8.02
N ALA A 413 6.16 10.98 -7.16
CA ALA A 413 7.36 11.80 -6.99
C ALA A 413 8.36 11.60 -8.13
N SER A 414 9.20 12.62 -8.37
CA SER A 414 10.33 12.55 -9.29
C SER A 414 11.62 12.76 -8.51
N PRO A 415 12.60 11.84 -8.60
CA PRO A 415 13.86 12.01 -7.90
C PRO A 415 14.65 13.19 -8.46
N SER A 416 15.37 13.91 -7.61
CA SER A 416 16.35 14.89 -8.01
C SER A 416 17.59 14.21 -8.63
N ALA A 417 18.37 14.95 -9.39
CA ALA A 417 19.63 14.44 -9.96
C ALA A 417 20.60 13.98 -8.84
N GLN A 418 20.55 14.61 -7.68
CA GLN A 418 21.39 14.31 -6.53
C GLN A 418 20.95 13.01 -5.85
N GLN A 419 19.67 12.79 -5.66
CA GLN A 419 19.12 11.52 -5.14
C GLN A 419 19.51 10.35 -6.03
N LEU A 420 19.43 10.53 -7.36
CA LEU A 420 19.85 9.49 -8.31
C LEU A 420 21.36 9.22 -8.25
N ALA A 421 22.19 10.28 -8.10
CA ALA A 421 23.63 10.13 -7.93
C ALA A 421 23.98 9.32 -6.67
N ARG A 422 23.35 9.61 -5.54
CA ARG A 422 23.54 8.86 -4.29
C ARG A 422 23.04 7.43 -4.35
N LEU A 423 21.90 7.20 -5.00
CA LEU A 423 21.44 5.83 -5.26
C LEU A 423 22.52 5.08 -6.06
N THR A 424 23.12 5.73 -7.04
CA THR A 424 24.22 5.17 -7.84
C THR A 424 25.41 4.75 -6.97
N GLU A 425 25.82 5.58 -6.02
CA GLU A 425 26.90 5.28 -5.07
C GLU A 425 26.54 4.12 -4.16
N ARG A 426 25.36 4.15 -3.52
CA ARG A 426 24.87 3.06 -2.66
C ARG A 426 24.79 1.72 -3.40
N VAL A 427 24.32 1.73 -4.63
CA VAL A 427 24.25 0.53 -5.47
C VAL A 427 25.63 -0.06 -5.74
N ARG A 428 26.62 0.80 -6.03
CA ARG A 428 28.02 0.37 -6.23
C ARG A 428 28.63 -0.19 -4.94
N ASP A 429 28.51 0.53 -3.83
CA ASP A 429 29.07 0.15 -2.53
C ASP A 429 28.45 -1.13 -1.99
N ALA A 430 27.16 -1.29 -2.16
CA ALA A 430 26.46 -2.50 -1.78
C ALA A 430 26.74 -3.69 -2.72
N GLY A 431 27.35 -3.45 -3.88
CA GLY A 431 27.63 -4.48 -4.91
C GLY A 431 26.35 -5.10 -5.47
N VAL A 432 25.29 -4.29 -5.60
CA VAL A 432 24.01 -4.72 -6.22
C VAL A 432 24.23 -5.05 -7.69
N LYS A 433 23.56 -6.08 -8.18
CA LYS A 433 23.67 -6.55 -9.58
C LYS A 433 22.40 -6.31 -10.39
N VAL A 434 21.27 -6.09 -9.72
CA VAL A 434 19.95 -6.06 -10.37
C VAL A 434 19.09 -4.97 -9.76
N ILE A 435 18.40 -4.21 -10.64
CA ILE A 435 17.28 -3.34 -10.29
C ILE A 435 16.00 -4.04 -10.70
N PHE A 436 14.98 -3.97 -9.83
CA PHE A 436 13.65 -4.49 -10.10
C PHE A 436 12.68 -3.35 -10.36
N LEU A 437 12.04 -3.38 -11.53
CA LEU A 437 11.00 -2.44 -11.90
C LEU A 437 9.66 -3.14 -12.00
N GLU A 438 8.65 -2.38 -11.74
CA GLU A 438 7.27 -2.79 -11.83
C GLU A 438 6.74 -2.63 -13.25
N THR A 439 5.76 -3.45 -13.61
CA THR A 439 5.05 -3.32 -14.88
C THR A 439 4.36 -1.96 -14.95
N GLY A 440 4.43 -1.31 -16.13
CA GLY A 440 3.83 0.01 -16.34
C GLY A 440 4.73 1.20 -15.94
N THR A 441 5.85 0.97 -15.27
CA THR A 441 6.79 2.02 -14.87
C THR A 441 7.60 2.55 -16.04
N ASN A 442 7.89 3.85 -16.05
CA ASN A 442 8.83 4.44 -17.01
C ASN A 442 10.28 4.01 -16.69
N PRO A 443 10.96 3.26 -17.60
CA PRO A 443 12.26 2.69 -17.28
C PRO A 443 13.45 3.67 -17.43
N GLN A 444 13.24 4.91 -17.85
CA GLN A 444 14.32 5.83 -18.24
C GLN A 444 15.35 6.07 -17.15
N LEU A 445 14.90 6.28 -15.90
CA LEU A 445 15.80 6.50 -14.76
C LEU A 445 16.58 5.24 -14.39
N ALA A 446 15.91 4.09 -14.41
CA ALA A 446 16.57 2.80 -14.18
C ALA A 446 17.61 2.49 -15.28
N GLU A 447 17.29 2.78 -16.53
CA GLU A 447 18.23 2.63 -17.65
C GLU A 447 19.44 3.56 -17.52
N GLN A 448 19.24 4.79 -17.02
CA GLN A 448 20.35 5.68 -16.71
C GLN A 448 21.23 5.08 -15.61
N LEU A 449 20.65 4.68 -14.49
CA LEU A 449 21.38 4.04 -13.38
C LEU A 449 22.11 2.77 -13.85
N ALA A 450 21.47 1.95 -14.67
CA ALA A 450 22.07 0.73 -15.23
C ALA A 450 23.28 1.05 -16.14
N ARG A 451 23.20 2.10 -16.98
CA ARG A 451 24.34 2.54 -17.80
C ARG A 451 25.52 3.01 -16.96
N GLU A 452 25.29 3.68 -15.84
CA GLU A 452 26.32 4.23 -14.97
C GLU A 452 26.98 3.18 -14.07
N THR A 453 26.24 2.14 -13.68
CA THR A 453 26.67 1.10 -12.73
C THR A 453 26.99 -0.24 -13.36
N GLY A 454 26.50 -0.51 -14.57
CA GLY A 454 26.65 -1.80 -15.26
C GLY A 454 25.72 -2.90 -14.71
N ILE A 455 24.69 -2.54 -13.92
CA ILE A 455 23.73 -3.49 -13.37
C ILE A 455 22.63 -3.88 -14.37
N THR A 456 21.96 -5.00 -14.11
CA THR A 456 20.88 -5.51 -14.96
C THR A 456 19.53 -4.99 -14.47
N ILE A 457 18.57 -4.78 -15.38
CA ILE A 457 17.20 -4.41 -15.06
C ILE A 457 16.29 -5.63 -15.26
N VAL A 458 15.42 -5.89 -14.29
CA VAL A 458 14.26 -6.78 -14.38
C VAL A 458 13.02 -5.91 -14.29
N SER A 459 12.25 -5.76 -15.38
CA SER A 459 11.22 -4.73 -15.57
C SER A 459 9.80 -5.27 -15.66
N ASP A 460 9.53 -6.42 -15.09
CA ASP A 460 8.27 -7.13 -15.27
C ASP A 460 7.67 -7.67 -13.96
N LEU A 461 7.97 -7.02 -12.80
CA LEU A 461 7.32 -7.38 -11.55
C LEU A 461 5.91 -6.80 -11.48
N TYR A 462 4.98 -7.59 -11.01
CA TYR A 462 3.60 -7.18 -10.77
C TYR A 462 3.43 -6.84 -9.28
N THR A 463 3.23 -5.57 -8.95
CA THR A 463 3.07 -5.12 -7.56
C THR A 463 1.67 -4.60 -7.28
N HIS A 464 1.14 -3.73 -8.16
CA HIS A 464 -0.12 -3.03 -7.98
C HIS A 464 -1.26 -3.57 -8.85
N SER A 465 -0.94 -4.41 -9.83
CA SER A 465 -1.90 -4.93 -10.78
C SER A 465 -1.62 -6.39 -11.10
N LEU A 466 -2.67 -7.15 -11.41
CA LEU A 466 -2.56 -8.46 -12.01
C LEU A 466 -2.29 -8.35 -13.51
N SER A 467 -1.91 -9.45 -14.14
CA SER A 467 -1.89 -9.57 -15.60
C SER A 467 -3.28 -9.87 -16.18
N GLU A 468 -3.40 -9.82 -17.49
CA GLU A 468 -4.53 -10.43 -18.20
C GLU A 468 -4.63 -11.91 -17.88
N ALA A 469 -5.80 -12.50 -18.15
CA ALA A 469 -6.11 -13.88 -17.79
C ALA A 469 -5.19 -14.94 -18.43
N ASP A 470 -4.60 -14.63 -19.57
CA ASP A 470 -3.62 -15.48 -20.30
C ASP A 470 -2.16 -15.08 -20.01
N GLY A 471 -1.95 -14.10 -19.15
CA GLY A 471 -0.64 -13.62 -18.73
C GLY A 471 -0.04 -14.43 -17.57
N PRO A 472 1.15 -14.03 -17.08
CA PRO A 472 1.89 -14.81 -16.08
C PRO A 472 1.39 -14.65 -14.64
N ALA A 473 0.57 -13.64 -14.35
CA ALA A 473 0.14 -13.23 -13.01
C ALA A 473 -1.38 -12.92 -12.94
N PRO A 474 -2.27 -13.85 -13.40
CA PRO A 474 -3.70 -13.57 -13.47
C PRO A 474 -4.43 -13.59 -12.12
N THR A 475 -3.81 -14.10 -11.06
CA THR A 475 -4.33 -14.11 -9.68
C THR A 475 -3.29 -13.56 -8.72
N TYR A 476 -3.71 -13.16 -7.52
CA TYR A 476 -2.80 -12.71 -6.47
C TYR A 476 -1.72 -13.77 -6.16
N ILE A 477 -2.10 -15.04 -6.05
CA ILE A 477 -1.15 -16.14 -5.77
C ILE A 477 -0.16 -16.31 -6.94
N ASP A 478 -0.63 -16.21 -8.17
CA ASP A 478 0.25 -16.31 -9.35
C ASP A 478 1.17 -15.09 -9.46
N MET A 479 0.69 -13.91 -9.15
CA MET A 479 1.47 -12.67 -9.08
C MET A 479 2.66 -12.83 -8.11
N MET A 480 2.40 -13.26 -6.90
CA MET A 480 3.44 -13.46 -5.90
C MET A 480 4.42 -14.57 -6.28
N ARG A 481 3.93 -15.67 -6.85
CA ARG A 481 4.78 -16.77 -7.36
C ARG A 481 5.65 -16.34 -8.53
N TYR A 482 5.09 -15.55 -9.44
CA TYR A 482 5.83 -15.01 -10.58
C TYR A 482 6.93 -14.06 -10.12
N ASN A 483 6.60 -13.06 -9.29
CA ASN A 483 7.56 -12.11 -8.77
C ASN A 483 8.74 -12.80 -8.06
N VAL A 484 8.44 -13.74 -7.16
CA VAL A 484 9.49 -14.47 -6.43
C VAL A 484 10.39 -15.23 -7.36
N LYS A 485 9.86 -15.93 -8.37
CA LYS A 485 10.69 -16.64 -9.36
C LYS A 485 11.62 -15.68 -10.11
N ARG A 486 11.10 -14.51 -10.53
CA ARG A 486 11.90 -13.48 -11.22
C ARG A 486 13.03 -12.94 -10.34
N ILE A 487 12.71 -12.62 -9.06
CA ILE A 487 13.68 -12.14 -8.08
C ILE A 487 14.76 -13.21 -7.82
N VAL A 488 14.33 -14.45 -7.58
CA VAL A 488 15.24 -15.57 -7.29
C VAL A 488 16.14 -15.90 -8.48
N GLU A 489 15.60 -15.94 -9.69
CA GLU A 489 16.36 -16.18 -10.91
C GLU A 489 17.46 -15.12 -11.10
N ALA A 490 17.11 -13.85 -10.89
CA ALA A 490 18.04 -12.74 -11.05
C ALA A 490 19.16 -12.72 -9.99
N LEU A 491 18.84 -13.07 -8.73
CA LEU A 491 19.79 -12.97 -7.62
C LEU A 491 20.59 -14.25 -7.31
N LYS A 492 20.20 -15.39 -7.87
CA LYS A 492 20.99 -16.64 -7.74
C LYS A 492 22.33 -16.60 -8.48
N GLN A 493 22.43 -15.81 -9.54
CA GLN A 493 23.59 -15.76 -10.45
C GLN A 493 24.57 -14.63 -10.13
N GLY A 494 24.31 -13.82 -9.10
CA GLY A 494 25.09 -12.64 -8.72
C GLY A 494 26.35 -12.91 -7.90
#